data_c79cf96c1233f88d302db5db94d8ef44
#
_entry.id   c79cf96c1233f88d302db5db94d8ef44
#
_cell.length_a   1.000
_cell.length_b   1.000
_cell.length_c   1.000
_cell.angle_alpha   90.00
_cell.angle_beta   90.00
_cell.angle_gamma   90.00
#
_symmetry.space_group_name_H-M   'P 1'
#
loop_
_entity.id
_entity.type
_entity.pdbx_description
1 polymer ?
#
loop_
_entity_poly.entity_id
_entity_poly.type
_entity_poly.pdbx_seq_one_letter_code
_entity_poly.pdbx_strand_id
1 'polypeptide(L)'
;MKEMNLFLQANNEFNNRTLNKNKGDYYRIIEEAPGRKIEKLNQLDSKFELLISKINSAIANKESNLKSITSESNEILSEIPKLVDNRKDYLLPEFKQPKSDSDDLSLKYIKNRLVIGMAYVFEYASRQTYSVDGLYKVDVDSIISQKTDNGIKLTLTSRFGQPIKENRHILINKIKFNGKEEKVDFKLKENYSIADIELDSLRTGIYEINGILRFYHREQKFDIPFEKTIKVE
;
A
#
# COMPACT_ATOMS: atom_id res chain seq x y z
N MET A 1 -15.71 15.71 32.64
CA MET A 1 -16.54 14.73 31.91
C MET A 1 -17.05 15.24 30.56
N LYS A 2 -17.61 16.45 30.46
CA LYS A 2 -18.15 16.99 29.18
C LYS A 2 -17.07 17.14 28.11
N GLU A 3 -15.91 17.67 28.43
CA GLU A 3 -14.79 17.84 27.51
C GLU A 3 -14.23 16.49 27.02
N MET A 4 -14.11 15.50 27.91
CA MET A 4 -13.66 14.16 27.53
C MET A 4 -14.64 13.49 26.54
N ASN A 5 -15.94 13.65 26.72
CA ASN A 5 -16.94 13.15 25.79
C ASN A 5 -16.82 13.80 24.41
N LEU A 6 -16.63 15.13 24.35
CA LEU A 6 -16.43 15.86 23.10
C LEU A 6 -15.15 15.41 22.38
N PHE A 7 -14.07 15.23 23.13
CA PHE A 7 -12.80 14.75 22.60
C PHE A 7 -12.92 13.33 22.00
N LEU A 8 -13.55 12.40 22.74
CA LEU A 8 -13.78 11.04 22.26
C LEU A 8 -14.70 11.00 21.04
N GLN A 9 -15.71 11.87 20.98
CA GLN A 9 -16.59 11.98 19.84
C GLN A 9 -15.82 12.45 18.61
N ALA A 10 -15.06 13.54 18.70
CA ALA A 10 -14.27 14.08 17.60
C ALA A 10 -13.24 13.05 17.09
N ASN A 11 -12.53 12.37 17.99
CA ASN A 11 -11.59 11.31 17.63
C ASN A 11 -12.29 10.13 16.93
N ASN A 12 -13.45 9.72 17.42
CA ASN A 12 -14.19 8.64 16.83
C ASN A 12 -14.65 8.97 15.40
N GLU A 13 -15.10 10.21 15.17
CA GLU A 13 -15.46 10.67 13.83
C GLU A 13 -14.27 10.67 12.87
N PHE A 14 -13.11 11.15 13.31
CA PHE A 14 -11.88 11.15 12.52
C PHE A 14 -11.43 9.71 12.20
N ASN A 15 -11.40 8.84 13.21
CA ASN A 15 -10.95 7.45 13.06
C ASN A 15 -11.91 6.64 12.18
N ASN A 16 -13.22 6.89 12.25
CA ASN A 16 -14.20 6.26 11.35
C ASN A 16 -13.98 6.67 9.89
N ARG A 17 -13.68 7.95 9.60
CA ARG A 17 -13.34 8.39 8.24
C ARG A 17 -12.08 7.67 7.73
N THR A 18 -11.06 7.53 8.57
CA THR A 18 -9.82 6.82 8.25
C THR A 18 -10.10 5.34 8.00
N LEU A 19 -10.87 4.69 8.85
CA LEU A 19 -11.29 3.30 8.67
C LEU A 19 -12.03 3.10 7.36
N ASN A 20 -13.04 3.92 7.08
CA ASN A 20 -13.85 3.82 5.86
C ASN A 20 -13.01 4.00 4.60
N LYS A 21 -12.05 4.94 4.62
CA LYS A 21 -11.10 5.12 3.52
C LYS A 21 -10.26 3.86 3.31
N ASN A 22 -9.64 3.35 4.37
CA ASN A 22 -8.75 2.20 4.29
C ASN A 22 -9.49 0.91 3.88
N LYS A 23 -10.73 0.73 4.38
CA LYS A 23 -11.63 -0.34 3.92
C LYS A 23 -11.97 -0.20 2.44
N GLY A 24 -12.33 0.99 1.99
CA GLY A 24 -12.63 1.26 0.58
C GLY A 24 -11.43 0.95 -0.32
N ASP A 25 -10.23 1.36 0.08
CA ASP A 25 -9.00 1.05 -0.65
C ASP A 25 -8.73 -0.46 -0.72
N TYR A 26 -8.89 -1.19 0.39
CA TYR A 26 -8.72 -2.65 0.43
C TYR A 26 -9.75 -3.38 -0.45
N TYR A 27 -11.04 -3.05 -0.35
CA TYR A 27 -12.08 -3.73 -1.12
C TYR A 27 -11.97 -3.44 -2.62
N ARG A 28 -11.60 -2.22 -3.02
CA ARG A 28 -11.31 -1.90 -4.41
C ARG A 28 -10.19 -2.79 -4.98
N ILE A 29 -9.14 -3.03 -4.20
CA ILE A 29 -8.03 -3.90 -4.62
C ILE A 29 -8.51 -5.35 -4.80
N ILE A 30 -9.40 -5.83 -3.93
CA ILE A 30 -9.96 -7.18 -4.05
C ILE A 30 -10.87 -7.30 -5.27
N GLU A 31 -11.64 -6.26 -5.61
CA GLU A 31 -12.45 -6.24 -6.84
C GLU A 31 -11.57 -6.37 -8.08
N GLU A 32 -10.43 -5.67 -8.11
CA GLU A 32 -9.47 -5.75 -9.21
C GLU A 32 -8.65 -7.06 -9.21
N ALA A 33 -8.39 -7.63 -8.04
CA ALA A 33 -7.58 -8.82 -7.85
C ALA A 33 -8.14 -9.75 -6.75
N PRO A 34 -9.18 -10.55 -7.04
CA PRO A 34 -9.88 -11.38 -6.04
C PRO A 34 -8.98 -12.37 -5.29
N GLY A 35 -7.90 -12.84 -5.92
CA GLY A 35 -6.93 -13.74 -5.29
C GLY A 35 -6.14 -13.12 -4.13
N ARG A 36 -6.26 -11.82 -3.91
CA ARG A 36 -5.61 -11.09 -2.81
C ARG A 36 -6.48 -10.95 -1.56
N LYS A 37 -7.66 -11.53 -1.59
CA LYS A 37 -8.60 -11.50 -0.48
C LYS A 37 -8.02 -12.21 0.76
N ILE A 38 -7.99 -11.50 1.88
CA ILE A 38 -7.55 -12.03 3.17
C ILE A 38 -8.79 -12.50 3.95
N GLU A 39 -9.09 -13.80 3.87
CA GLU A 39 -10.30 -14.37 4.48
C GLU A 39 -10.41 -14.09 5.99
N LYS A 40 -9.30 -14.17 6.72
CA LYS A 40 -9.27 -13.85 8.16
C LYS A 40 -9.64 -12.40 8.45
N LEU A 41 -9.22 -11.47 7.58
CA LEU A 41 -9.57 -10.06 7.73
C LEU A 41 -11.06 -9.83 7.50
N ASN A 42 -11.64 -10.49 6.49
CA ASN A 42 -13.08 -10.36 6.23
C ASN A 42 -13.93 -10.95 7.36
N GLN A 43 -13.50 -12.07 7.94
CA GLN A 43 -14.15 -12.64 9.12
C GLN A 43 -14.06 -11.71 10.33
N LEU A 44 -12.88 -11.11 10.55
CA LEU A 44 -12.68 -10.15 11.64
C LEU A 44 -13.51 -8.89 11.43
N ASP A 45 -13.60 -8.40 10.20
CA ASP A 45 -14.43 -7.23 9.85
C ASP A 45 -15.91 -7.47 10.14
N SER A 46 -16.43 -8.67 9.80
CA SER A 46 -17.81 -9.03 10.12
C SER A 46 -18.07 -9.05 11.64
N LYS A 47 -17.15 -9.60 12.43
CA LYS A 47 -17.23 -9.59 13.89
C LYS A 47 -17.18 -8.15 14.45
N PHE A 48 -16.29 -7.33 13.88
CA PHE A 48 -16.14 -5.92 14.25
C PHE A 48 -17.44 -5.14 14.02
N GLU A 49 -18.06 -5.25 12.85
CA GLU A 49 -19.29 -4.53 12.52
C GLU A 49 -20.46 -4.92 13.47
N LEU A 50 -20.57 -6.21 13.79
CA LEU A 50 -21.55 -6.69 14.77
C LEU A 50 -21.31 -6.09 16.16
N LEU A 51 -20.06 -6.07 16.59
CA LEU A 51 -19.71 -5.51 17.91
C LEU A 51 -19.90 -3.99 17.96
N ILE A 52 -19.55 -3.26 16.88
CA ILE A 52 -19.82 -1.81 16.79
C ILE A 52 -21.32 -1.52 16.88
N SER A 53 -22.16 -2.30 16.20
CA SER A 53 -23.62 -2.18 16.33
C SER A 53 -24.09 -2.40 17.77
N LYS A 54 -23.57 -3.44 18.43
CA LYS A 54 -23.88 -3.74 19.84
C LYS A 54 -23.46 -2.60 20.77
N ILE A 55 -22.25 -2.03 20.58
CA ILE A 55 -21.78 -0.88 21.36
C ILE A 55 -22.67 0.34 21.13
N ASN A 56 -23.04 0.64 19.90
CA ASN A 56 -23.90 1.76 19.58
C ASN A 56 -25.29 1.63 20.26
N SER A 57 -25.88 0.42 20.24
CA SER A 57 -27.13 0.13 20.91
C SER A 57 -27.02 0.29 22.42
N ALA A 58 -25.94 -0.21 23.04
CA ALA A 58 -25.70 -0.07 24.48
C ALA A 58 -25.55 1.41 24.88
N ILE A 59 -24.86 2.23 24.10
CA ILE A 59 -24.74 3.68 24.35
C ILE A 59 -26.11 4.36 24.23
N ALA A 60 -26.89 4.04 23.19
CA ALA A 60 -28.20 4.66 22.96
C ALA A 60 -29.21 4.31 24.03
N ASN A 61 -29.26 3.05 24.44
CA ASN A 61 -30.24 2.53 25.43
C ASN A 61 -29.79 2.68 26.89
N LYS A 62 -28.56 3.14 27.14
CA LYS A 62 -27.91 3.20 28.46
C LYS A 62 -27.90 1.83 29.17
N GLU A 63 -27.72 0.77 28.41
CA GLU A 63 -27.62 -0.60 28.88
C GLU A 63 -26.21 -0.95 29.31
N SER A 64 -26.05 -1.61 30.47
CA SER A 64 -24.75 -2.01 31.00
C SER A 64 -24.38 -3.43 30.53
N ASN A 65 -23.88 -3.57 29.33
CA ASN A 65 -23.28 -4.81 28.79
C ASN A 65 -21.74 -4.72 28.72
N LEU A 66 -21.15 -3.85 29.54
CA LEU A 66 -19.74 -3.49 29.45
C LEU A 66 -18.80 -4.71 29.52
N LYS A 67 -19.09 -5.69 30.42
CA LYS A 67 -18.23 -6.87 30.58
C LYS A 67 -18.17 -7.75 29.30
N SER A 68 -19.32 -8.03 28.70
CA SER A 68 -19.40 -8.80 27.46
C SER A 68 -18.71 -8.07 26.31
N ILE A 69 -19.02 -6.77 26.14
CA ILE A 69 -18.43 -5.92 25.12
C ILE A 69 -16.90 -5.83 25.27
N THR A 70 -16.39 -5.71 26.48
CA THR A 70 -14.95 -5.70 26.77
C THR A 70 -14.29 -7.02 26.34
N SER A 71 -14.91 -8.15 26.66
CA SER A 71 -14.40 -9.48 26.27
C SER A 71 -14.34 -9.65 24.78
N GLU A 72 -15.44 -9.34 24.07
CA GLU A 72 -15.52 -9.43 22.60
C GLU A 72 -14.53 -8.46 21.92
N SER A 73 -14.34 -7.28 22.49
CA SER A 73 -13.38 -6.29 22.02
C SER A 73 -11.93 -6.79 22.13
N ASN A 74 -11.60 -7.42 23.26
CA ASN A 74 -10.26 -7.98 23.47
C ASN A 74 -10.01 -9.16 22.52
N GLU A 75 -11.02 -9.95 22.19
CA GLU A 75 -10.89 -11.02 21.17
C GLU A 75 -10.50 -10.44 19.82
N ILE A 76 -11.23 -9.41 19.34
CA ILE A 76 -10.90 -8.74 18.06
C ILE A 76 -9.49 -8.14 18.10
N LEU A 77 -9.17 -7.38 19.16
CA LEU A 77 -7.87 -6.72 19.27
C LEU A 77 -6.70 -7.70 19.35
N SER A 78 -6.92 -8.91 19.89
CA SER A 78 -5.88 -9.96 19.97
C SER A 78 -5.52 -10.58 18.61
N GLU A 79 -6.40 -10.49 17.63
CA GLU A 79 -6.12 -10.98 16.26
C GLU A 79 -5.32 -9.98 15.41
N ILE A 80 -5.36 -8.69 15.76
CA ILE A 80 -4.70 -7.62 15.00
C ILE A 80 -3.20 -7.86 14.80
N PRO A 81 -2.40 -8.22 15.83
CA PRO A 81 -0.97 -8.44 15.67
C PRO A 81 -0.63 -9.46 14.57
N LYS A 82 -1.41 -10.53 14.45
CA LYS A 82 -1.22 -11.57 13.43
C LYS A 82 -1.54 -11.07 12.02
N LEU A 83 -2.52 -10.18 11.90
CA LEU A 83 -2.95 -9.63 10.62
C LEU A 83 -2.02 -8.53 10.09
N VAL A 84 -1.20 -7.95 10.95
CA VAL A 84 -0.21 -6.93 10.60
C VAL A 84 1.23 -7.44 10.73
N ASP A 85 1.45 -8.76 10.75
CA ASP A 85 2.75 -9.42 10.89
C ASP A 85 3.57 -8.89 12.07
N ASN A 86 2.90 -8.58 13.18
CA ASN A 86 3.48 -7.97 14.39
C ASN A 86 4.26 -6.67 14.13
N ARG A 87 3.96 -5.96 13.06
CA ARG A 87 4.61 -4.69 12.75
C ARG A 87 4.26 -3.62 13.77
N LYS A 88 5.26 -3.08 14.45
CA LYS A 88 5.09 -2.11 15.55
C LYS A 88 4.31 -0.86 15.14
N ASP A 89 4.46 -0.41 13.90
CA ASP A 89 3.80 0.78 13.35
C ASP A 89 2.27 0.64 13.25
N TYR A 90 1.77 -0.59 13.28
CA TYR A 90 0.35 -0.93 13.17
C TYR A 90 -0.22 -1.55 14.44
N LEU A 91 0.57 -1.63 15.51
CA LEU A 91 0.11 -2.12 16.79
C LEU A 91 -0.39 -0.94 17.65
N LEU A 92 -1.52 -1.14 18.27
CA LEU A 92 -1.97 -0.21 19.28
C LEU A 92 -1.05 -0.28 20.49
N PRO A 93 -0.68 0.88 21.09
CA PRO A 93 0.07 0.88 22.33
C PRO A 93 -0.70 0.15 23.44
N GLU A 94 0.04 -0.45 24.37
CA GLU A 94 -0.58 -1.01 25.58
C GLU A 94 -1.46 0.03 26.24
N PHE A 95 -2.65 -0.40 26.60
CA PHE A 95 -3.64 0.51 27.13
C PHE A 95 -4.31 -0.09 28.37
N LYS A 96 -4.27 0.68 29.42
CA LYS A 96 -5.07 0.38 30.61
C LYS A 96 -6.41 1.12 30.48
N GLN A 97 -7.49 0.36 30.46
CA GLN A 97 -8.83 0.95 30.46
C GLN A 97 -8.93 1.97 31.60
N PRO A 98 -9.33 3.23 31.35
CA PRO A 98 -9.51 4.19 32.42
C PRO A 98 -10.56 3.65 33.39
N LYS A 99 -10.24 3.71 34.66
CA LYS A 99 -11.24 3.48 35.69
C LYS A 99 -12.25 4.64 35.61
N SER A 100 -13.38 4.37 35.01
CA SER A 100 -14.47 5.35 34.87
C SER A 100 -15.68 4.82 35.58
N ASP A 101 -16.31 5.67 36.36
CA ASP A 101 -17.60 5.37 37.00
C ASP A 101 -18.78 5.44 36.00
N SER A 102 -18.50 5.71 34.74
CA SER A 102 -19.48 5.82 33.65
C SER A 102 -19.25 4.76 32.60
N ASP A 103 -20.20 3.82 32.46
CA ASP A 103 -20.22 2.79 31.43
C ASP A 103 -20.25 3.41 30.03
N ASP A 104 -20.96 4.53 29.84
CA ASP A 104 -21.03 5.26 28.57
C ASP A 104 -19.64 5.74 28.07
N LEU A 105 -18.84 6.29 28.99
CA LEU A 105 -17.50 6.73 28.67
C LEU A 105 -16.59 5.55 28.30
N SER A 106 -16.71 4.45 29.06
CA SER A 106 -15.96 3.21 28.81
C SER A 106 -16.31 2.59 27.45
N LEU A 107 -17.59 2.56 27.08
CA LEU A 107 -18.06 2.07 25.79
C LEU A 107 -17.54 2.91 24.62
N LYS A 108 -17.60 4.24 24.72
CA LYS A 108 -17.06 5.17 23.70
C LYS A 108 -15.56 4.99 23.53
N TYR A 109 -14.87 4.73 24.59
CA TYR A 109 -13.44 4.49 24.58
C TYR A 109 -13.08 3.17 23.91
N ILE A 110 -13.76 2.08 24.26
CA ILE A 110 -13.61 0.76 23.63
C ILE A 110 -13.89 0.87 22.13
N LYS A 111 -15.00 1.54 21.76
CA LYS A 111 -15.35 1.80 20.37
C LYS A 111 -14.22 2.47 19.60
N ASN A 112 -13.69 3.57 20.15
CA ASN A 112 -12.62 4.31 19.50
C ASN A 112 -11.36 3.45 19.29
N ARG A 113 -11.00 2.63 20.29
CA ARG A 113 -9.85 1.72 20.20
C ARG A 113 -10.03 0.65 19.13
N LEU A 114 -11.23 0.06 19.02
CA LEU A 114 -11.57 -0.90 17.98
C LEU A 114 -11.46 -0.29 16.59
N VAL A 115 -12.03 0.91 16.41
CA VAL A 115 -12.01 1.63 15.11
C VAL A 115 -10.57 1.94 14.67
N ILE A 116 -9.71 2.41 15.58
CA ILE A 116 -8.29 2.65 15.28
C ILE A 116 -7.59 1.34 14.90
N GLY A 117 -7.80 0.28 15.68
CA GLY A 117 -7.19 -1.02 15.43
C GLY A 117 -7.56 -1.56 14.05
N MET A 118 -8.84 -1.52 13.70
CA MET A 118 -9.30 -1.95 12.37
C MET A 118 -8.81 -1.03 11.25
N ALA A 119 -8.72 0.29 11.48
CA ALA A 119 -8.15 1.21 10.50
C ALA A 119 -6.69 0.85 10.17
N TYR A 120 -5.88 0.47 11.17
CA TYR A 120 -4.51 0.03 10.98
C TYR A 120 -4.42 -1.29 10.21
N VAL A 121 -5.29 -2.26 10.52
CA VAL A 121 -5.31 -3.53 9.80
C VAL A 121 -5.65 -3.34 8.32
N PHE A 122 -6.68 -2.55 8.01
CA PHE A 122 -7.05 -2.27 6.62
C PHE A 122 -6.00 -1.44 5.89
N GLU A 123 -5.34 -0.49 6.57
CA GLU A 123 -4.22 0.24 6.02
C GLU A 123 -3.06 -0.71 5.66
N TYR A 124 -2.71 -1.61 6.58
CA TYR A 124 -1.67 -2.60 6.35
C TYR A 124 -2.04 -3.54 5.20
N ALA A 125 -3.24 -4.10 5.20
CA ALA A 125 -3.72 -5.00 4.17
C ALA A 125 -3.75 -4.34 2.78
N SER A 126 -4.25 -3.10 2.67
CA SER A 126 -4.25 -2.36 1.42
C SER A 126 -2.83 -2.09 0.91
N ARG A 127 -1.89 -1.81 1.79
CA ARG A 127 -0.49 -1.57 1.42
C ARG A 127 0.26 -2.84 1.03
N GLN A 128 0.00 -3.97 1.67
CA GLN A 128 0.63 -5.25 1.31
C GLN A 128 0.22 -5.71 -0.09
N THR A 129 -1.03 -5.49 -0.47
CA THR A 129 -1.50 -5.84 -1.80
C THR A 129 -0.81 -5.06 -2.92
N TYR A 130 -0.23 -3.89 -2.62
CA TYR A 130 0.51 -3.08 -3.58
C TYR A 130 2.02 -3.37 -3.63
N SER A 131 2.62 -3.92 -2.58
CA SER A 131 4.08 -3.87 -2.47
C SER A 131 4.81 -5.18 -2.73
N VAL A 132 4.19 -6.34 -2.59
CA VAL A 132 4.95 -7.59 -2.50
C VAL A 132 5.17 -8.25 -3.85
N ASP A 133 4.20 -8.26 -4.74
CA ASP A 133 4.36 -8.94 -6.03
C ASP A 133 5.12 -8.12 -7.09
N GLY A 134 5.16 -6.79 -6.93
CA GLY A 134 5.83 -5.88 -7.86
C GLY A 134 7.35 -5.79 -7.67
N LEU A 135 7.83 -5.95 -6.44
CA LEU A 135 9.24 -5.71 -6.10
C LEU A 135 10.17 -6.87 -6.47
N TYR A 136 9.68 -8.11 -6.49
CA TYR A 136 10.51 -9.28 -6.79
C TYR A 136 10.65 -9.61 -8.29
N LYS A 137 9.89 -8.95 -9.15
CA LYS A 137 9.90 -9.16 -10.60
C LYS A 137 9.98 -7.86 -11.38
N VAL A 138 10.69 -6.88 -10.86
CA VAL A 138 10.88 -5.63 -11.58
C VAL A 138 11.92 -5.83 -12.64
N ASP A 139 11.49 -5.78 -13.89
CA ASP A 139 12.35 -5.80 -15.09
C ASP A 139 11.81 -4.76 -16.08
N VAL A 140 12.56 -4.54 -17.15
CA VAL A 140 12.06 -3.82 -18.31
C VAL A 140 10.99 -4.68 -18.97
N ASP A 141 9.73 -4.24 -18.91
CA ASP A 141 8.57 -5.04 -19.32
C ASP A 141 8.42 -5.15 -20.82
N SER A 142 8.66 -4.05 -21.52
CA SER A 142 8.51 -4.00 -22.96
C SER A 142 9.61 -3.19 -23.62
N ILE A 143 9.95 -3.60 -24.82
CA ILE A 143 10.89 -2.93 -25.71
C ILE A 143 10.20 -2.81 -27.06
N ILE A 144 9.93 -1.57 -27.45
CA ILE A 144 9.29 -1.26 -28.72
C ILE A 144 10.35 -0.66 -29.64
N SER A 145 10.55 -1.25 -30.83
CA SER A 145 11.42 -0.72 -31.87
C SER A 145 10.60 -0.07 -32.98
N GLN A 146 11.02 1.11 -33.43
CA GLN A 146 10.43 1.83 -34.54
C GLN A 146 11.54 2.26 -35.50
N LYS A 147 11.37 2.01 -36.81
CA LYS A 147 12.24 2.58 -37.84
C LYS A 147 11.98 4.08 -37.96
N THR A 148 13.03 4.87 -38.03
CA THR A 148 13.01 6.30 -38.24
C THR A 148 13.89 6.63 -39.45
N ASP A 149 13.77 7.84 -39.99
CA ASP A 149 14.59 8.29 -41.12
C ASP A 149 16.10 8.27 -40.82
N ASN A 150 16.48 8.38 -39.56
CA ASN A 150 17.86 8.44 -39.09
C ASN A 150 18.37 7.15 -38.43
N GLY A 151 17.59 6.06 -38.49
CA GLY A 151 17.95 4.79 -37.87
C GLY A 151 16.78 4.12 -37.16
N ILE A 152 17.04 3.56 -36.00
CA ILE A 152 16.05 2.82 -35.20
C ILE A 152 15.91 3.49 -33.83
N LYS A 153 14.67 3.70 -33.42
CA LYS A 153 14.30 4.18 -32.11
C LYS A 153 13.85 3.01 -31.26
N LEU A 154 14.39 2.88 -30.06
CA LEU A 154 13.94 1.93 -29.05
C LEU A 154 13.29 2.69 -27.90
N THR A 155 12.17 2.17 -27.43
CA THR A 155 11.49 2.63 -26.20
C THR A 155 11.49 1.48 -25.21
N LEU A 156 12.14 1.68 -24.06
CA LEU A 156 12.14 0.76 -22.95
C LEU A 156 11.11 1.23 -21.91
N THR A 157 10.25 0.32 -21.51
CA THR A 157 9.16 0.60 -20.58
C THR A 157 9.26 -0.31 -19.38
N SER A 158 9.17 0.24 -18.19
CA SER A 158 9.09 -0.53 -16.95
C SER A 158 7.80 -0.24 -16.20
N ARG A 159 7.05 -1.30 -15.91
CA ARG A 159 5.87 -1.24 -15.03
C ARG A 159 6.26 -1.71 -13.65
N PHE A 160 6.21 -0.79 -12.70
CA PHE A 160 6.13 -1.19 -11.30
C PHE A 160 4.66 -1.29 -10.97
N GLY A 161 4.21 -2.42 -10.42
CA GLY A 161 2.82 -2.59 -10.02
C GLY A 161 2.29 -1.35 -9.29
N GLN A 162 1.22 -0.84 -9.72
CA GLN A 162 0.52 0.40 -9.40
C GLN A 162 1.29 1.72 -9.22
N PRO A 163 0.77 2.77 -9.79
CA PRO A 163 1.45 4.05 -9.97
C PRO A 163 1.40 4.90 -8.71
N ILE A 164 2.45 4.85 -7.92
CA ILE A 164 2.79 6.02 -7.12
C ILE A 164 3.51 6.95 -8.09
N LYS A 165 2.79 7.95 -8.53
CA LYS A 165 3.05 8.76 -9.71
C LYS A 165 4.39 9.49 -9.79
N GLU A 166 5.12 9.65 -8.70
CA GLU A 166 5.98 10.82 -8.59
C GLU A 166 7.46 10.52 -8.44
N ASN A 167 7.86 9.23 -8.32
CA ASN A 167 9.24 8.95 -7.95
C ASN A 167 9.79 7.68 -8.60
N ARG A 168 9.63 7.53 -9.91
CA ARG A 168 10.20 6.40 -10.65
C ARG A 168 11.15 6.88 -11.70
N HIS A 169 12.32 6.27 -11.76
CA HIS A 169 13.31 6.63 -12.74
C HIS A 169 13.96 5.38 -13.31
N ILE A 170 14.06 5.31 -14.62
CA ILE A 170 15.01 4.43 -15.26
C ILE A 170 16.31 5.22 -15.42
N LEU A 171 17.38 4.73 -14.83
CA LEU A 171 18.71 5.32 -14.94
C LEU A 171 19.55 4.40 -15.80
N ILE A 172 20.02 4.89 -16.95
CA ILE A 172 20.96 4.15 -17.78
C ILE A 172 22.37 4.42 -17.26
N ASN A 173 23.06 3.38 -16.85
CA ASN A 173 24.44 3.47 -16.37
C ASN A 173 25.43 3.26 -17.54
N LYS A 174 25.12 2.29 -18.42
CA LYS A 174 26.05 1.87 -19.47
C LYS A 174 25.31 1.24 -20.63
N ILE A 175 25.73 1.60 -21.83
CA ILE A 175 25.29 0.95 -23.06
C ILE A 175 26.53 0.39 -23.79
N LYS A 176 26.45 -0.86 -24.22
CA LYS A 176 27.44 -1.48 -25.05
C LYS A 176 26.81 -1.81 -26.41
N PHE A 177 27.55 -1.60 -27.45
CA PHE A 177 27.22 -2.01 -28.82
C PHE A 177 28.22 -3.07 -29.28
N ASN A 178 27.73 -4.25 -29.62
CA ASN A 178 28.57 -5.39 -29.99
C ASN A 178 29.72 -5.64 -29.02
N GLY A 179 29.41 -5.56 -27.70
CA GLY A 179 30.36 -5.80 -26.61
C GLY A 179 31.27 -4.62 -26.22
N LYS A 180 31.29 -3.52 -27.02
CA LYS A 180 32.08 -2.32 -26.72
C LYS A 180 31.21 -1.21 -26.15
N GLU A 181 31.70 -0.53 -25.11
CA GLU A 181 30.99 0.60 -24.52
C GLU A 181 30.83 1.73 -25.53
N GLU A 182 29.64 2.24 -25.67
CA GLU A 182 29.29 3.32 -26.59
C GLU A 182 28.41 4.36 -25.89
N LYS A 183 28.67 5.62 -26.21
CA LYS A 183 27.82 6.71 -25.77
C LYS A 183 26.65 6.83 -26.75
N VAL A 184 25.45 6.49 -26.27
CA VAL A 184 24.22 6.62 -27.03
C VAL A 184 23.38 7.71 -26.39
N ASP A 185 22.87 8.63 -27.19
CA ASP A 185 21.95 9.64 -26.69
C ASP A 185 20.56 9.04 -26.42
N PHE A 186 19.97 9.37 -25.32
CA PHE A 186 18.63 8.93 -24.95
C PHE A 186 17.81 10.04 -24.36
N LYS A 187 16.49 9.93 -24.49
CA LYS A 187 15.52 10.84 -23.88
C LYS A 187 14.70 10.09 -22.84
N LEU A 188 14.59 10.67 -21.67
CA LEU A 188 13.71 10.17 -20.64
C LEU A 188 12.31 10.71 -20.89
N LYS A 189 11.32 9.82 -21.00
CA LYS A 189 9.90 10.19 -21.00
C LYS A 189 9.29 9.81 -19.67
N GLU A 190 8.91 10.80 -18.91
CA GLU A 190 8.13 10.58 -17.70
C GLU A 190 6.65 10.50 -18.07
N ASN A 191 6.11 9.31 -18.12
CA ASN A 191 4.68 9.10 -18.09
C ASN A 191 4.29 8.60 -16.70
N TYR A 192 3.21 9.12 -16.13
CA TYR A 192 2.77 8.95 -14.74
C TYR A 192 2.69 7.50 -14.19
N SER A 193 2.73 6.48 -15.01
CA SER A 193 2.69 5.07 -14.59
C SER A 193 3.88 4.26 -15.04
N ILE A 194 4.72 4.80 -15.91
CA ILE A 194 5.75 4.07 -16.64
C ILE A 194 6.95 5.00 -16.77
N ALA A 195 8.14 4.52 -16.43
CA ALA A 195 9.37 5.22 -16.77
C ALA A 195 9.82 4.70 -18.16
N ASP A 196 9.78 5.57 -19.13
CA ASP A 196 10.15 5.26 -20.52
C ASP A 196 11.48 5.92 -20.88
N ILE A 197 12.32 5.18 -21.60
CA ILE A 197 13.54 5.72 -22.21
C ILE A 197 13.45 5.56 -23.72
N GLU A 198 13.67 6.65 -24.45
CA GLU A 198 13.84 6.62 -25.90
C GLU A 198 15.32 6.67 -26.26
N LEU A 199 15.75 5.70 -27.05
CA LEU A 199 17.06 5.63 -27.66
C LEU A 199 16.87 5.87 -29.16
N ASP A 200 17.41 6.99 -29.66
CA ASP A 200 17.28 7.38 -31.06
C ASP A 200 18.53 6.97 -31.89
N SER A 201 18.33 6.80 -33.17
CA SER A 201 19.41 6.64 -34.15
C SER A 201 20.31 5.43 -33.91
N LEU A 202 19.73 4.34 -33.44
CA LEU A 202 20.46 3.09 -33.23
C LEU A 202 20.80 2.41 -34.56
N ARG A 203 22.01 1.85 -34.61
CA ARG A 203 22.49 1.04 -35.73
C ARG A 203 22.05 -0.42 -35.56
N THR A 204 21.96 -1.14 -36.66
CA THR A 204 21.75 -2.59 -36.63
C THR A 204 22.87 -3.29 -35.86
N GLY A 205 22.51 -4.11 -34.89
CA GLY A 205 23.48 -4.81 -34.04
C GLY A 205 22.92 -5.21 -32.67
N ILE A 206 23.80 -5.61 -31.79
CA ILE A 206 23.43 -6.05 -30.42
C ILE A 206 23.79 -4.94 -29.42
N TYR A 207 22.80 -4.52 -28.68
CA TYR A 207 22.94 -3.56 -27.56
C TYR A 207 22.74 -4.26 -26.22
N GLU A 208 23.67 -4.06 -25.31
CA GLU A 208 23.56 -4.46 -23.90
C GLU A 208 23.35 -3.17 -23.09
N ILE A 209 22.19 -3.04 -22.47
CA ILE A 209 21.79 -1.86 -21.70
C ILE A 209 21.76 -2.24 -20.23
N ASN A 210 22.61 -1.60 -19.43
CA ASN A 210 22.67 -1.77 -17.99
C ASN A 210 22.18 -0.50 -17.31
N GLY A 211 21.32 -0.66 -16.33
CA GLY A 211 20.75 0.46 -15.63
C GLY A 211 20.20 0.10 -14.26
N ILE A 212 19.52 1.06 -13.70
CA ILE A 212 18.86 0.95 -12.40
C ILE A 212 17.43 1.44 -12.54
N LEU A 213 16.50 0.62 -12.10
CA LEU A 213 15.14 1.03 -11.86
C LEU A 213 15.06 1.58 -10.45
N ARG A 214 14.92 2.91 -10.33
CA ARG A 214 14.85 3.62 -9.06
C ARG A 214 13.41 3.99 -8.74
N PHE A 215 12.99 3.72 -7.50
CA PHE A 215 11.73 4.22 -6.98
C PHE A 215 11.84 4.56 -5.50
N TYR A 216 10.93 5.40 -5.05
CA TYR A 216 10.87 5.84 -3.66
C TYR A 216 9.56 5.34 -3.05
N HIS A 217 9.67 4.77 -1.86
CA HIS A 217 8.52 4.35 -1.07
C HIS A 217 8.75 4.75 0.38
N ARG A 218 7.87 5.57 0.95
CA ARG A 218 7.96 6.04 2.34
C ARG A 218 9.37 6.52 2.73
N GLU A 219 9.89 7.52 2.08
CA GLU A 219 11.23 8.08 2.36
C GLU A 219 12.39 7.10 2.11
N GLN A 220 12.13 5.88 1.71
CA GLN A 220 13.15 4.92 1.33
C GLN A 220 13.35 4.89 -0.18
N LYS A 221 14.60 4.88 -0.57
CA LYS A 221 15.02 4.72 -1.96
C LYS A 221 15.32 3.26 -2.24
N PHE A 222 14.74 2.73 -3.30
CA PHE A 222 15.00 1.39 -3.79
C PHE A 222 15.65 1.47 -5.17
N ASP A 223 16.80 0.85 -5.32
CA ASP A 223 17.55 0.75 -6.56
C ASP A 223 17.60 -0.71 -6.97
N ILE A 224 16.96 -1.06 -8.08
CA ILE A 224 16.96 -2.41 -8.63
C ILE A 224 17.76 -2.40 -9.92
N PRO A 225 18.90 -3.07 -9.96
CA PRO A 225 19.69 -3.17 -11.19
C PRO A 225 18.96 -4.00 -12.24
N PHE A 226 19.06 -3.59 -13.49
CA PHE A 226 18.63 -4.39 -14.63
C PHE A 226 19.70 -4.46 -15.71
N GLU A 227 19.65 -5.55 -16.46
CA GLU A 227 20.46 -5.75 -17.67
C GLU A 227 19.54 -6.25 -18.78
N LYS A 228 19.64 -5.63 -19.95
CA LYS A 228 18.83 -6.00 -21.09
C LYS A 228 19.66 -6.05 -22.36
N THR A 229 19.61 -7.19 -23.03
CA THR A 229 20.21 -7.36 -24.35
C THR A 229 19.13 -7.21 -25.41
N ILE A 230 19.39 -6.40 -26.42
CA ILE A 230 18.47 -6.08 -27.49
C ILE A 230 19.20 -6.27 -28.84
N LYS A 231 18.55 -7.00 -29.75
CA LYS A 231 18.97 -7.09 -31.13
C LYS A 231 18.16 -6.11 -31.97
N VAL A 232 18.83 -5.16 -32.57
CA VAL A 232 18.28 -4.19 -33.51
C VAL A 232 18.54 -4.70 -34.91
N GLU A 233 17.47 -4.96 -35.69
CA GLU A 233 17.51 -5.48 -37.08
C GLU A 233 17.26 -4.39 -38.12
#